data_b63e8f90f22e1f88b2f92307974672f3
#
_entry.id   b63e8f90f22e1f88b2f92307974672f3
#
_cell.length_a   1.000
_cell.length_b   1.000
_cell.length_c   1.000
_cell.angle_alpha   90.00
_cell.angle_beta   90.00
_cell.angle_gamma   90.00
#
_symmetry.space_group_name_H-M   'P 1'
#
loop_
_entity.id
_entity.type
_entity.pdbx_description
1 polymer ?
#
loop_
_entity_poly.entity_id
_entity_poly.type
_entity_poly.pdbx_seq_one_letter_code
_entity_poly.pdbx_strand_id
1 'polypeptide(L)'
;LLDRTAAMKWVVRIREALEHHALELHCQSIVPLHEGLEPGRHFEVLLRLRDPRTGELMMPGRFMPAAERFHLGTRIDREVISQTLDWMDANPDAAASVDTCA
;
A
#
# COMPACT_ATOMS: atom_id res chain seq x y z
N LEU A 1 -13.27 -17.59 2.89
CA LEU A 1 -12.28 -17.89 3.93
C LEU A 1 -11.06 -18.57 3.32
N LEU A 2 -9.88 -18.04 3.63
CA LEU A 2 -8.62 -18.68 3.24
C LEU A 2 -8.36 -19.87 4.15
N ASP A 3 -8.04 -21.03 3.57
CA ASP A 3 -7.52 -22.13 4.37
C ASP A 3 -6.10 -21.78 4.87
N ARG A 4 -5.60 -22.58 5.82
CA ARG A 4 -4.30 -22.32 6.43
C ARG A 4 -3.15 -22.37 5.42
N THR A 5 -3.20 -23.30 4.48
CA THR A 5 -2.14 -23.46 3.48
C THR A 5 -2.09 -22.25 2.55
N ALA A 6 -3.23 -21.80 2.06
CA ALA A 6 -3.28 -20.60 1.21
C ALA A 6 -2.83 -19.35 1.98
N ALA A 7 -3.26 -19.22 3.24
CA ALA A 7 -2.86 -18.09 4.08
C ALA A 7 -1.35 -18.09 4.33
N MET A 8 -0.73 -19.24 4.55
CA MET A 8 0.73 -19.34 4.77
C MET A 8 1.54 -18.96 3.54
N LYS A 9 1.05 -19.25 2.34
CA LYS A 9 1.71 -18.79 1.10
C LYS A 9 1.74 -17.26 1.04
N TRP A 10 0.66 -16.60 1.42
CA TRP A 10 0.61 -15.14 1.51
C TRP A 10 1.56 -14.60 2.56
N VAL A 11 1.64 -15.26 3.73
CA VAL A 11 2.56 -14.85 4.80
C VAL A 11 4.00 -14.83 4.31
N VAL A 12 4.44 -15.87 3.60
CA VAL A 12 5.80 -15.92 3.04
C VAL A 12 6.03 -14.77 2.09
N ARG A 13 5.12 -14.51 1.17
CA ARG A 13 5.23 -13.40 0.20
C ARG A 13 5.28 -12.04 0.88
N ILE A 14 4.42 -11.83 1.87
CA ILE A 14 4.37 -10.55 2.60
C ILE A 14 5.67 -10.35 3.38
N ARG A 15 6.17 -11.36 4.08
CA ARG A 15 7.42 -11.26 4.83
C ARG A 15 8.61 -10.97 3.93
N GLU A 16 8.70 -11.63 2.79
CA GLU A 16 9.76 -11.36 1.81
C GLU A 16 9.69 -9.92 1.32
N ALA A 17 8.48 -9.44 1.00
CA ALA A 17 8.30 -8.06 0.57
C ALA A 17 8.68 -7.06 1.65
N LEU A 18 8.35 -7.33 2.92
CA LEU A 18 8.73 -6.45 4.02
C LEU A 18 10.25 -6.43 4.25
N GLU A 19 10.91 -7.58 4.19
CA GLU A 19 12.36 -7.69 4.37
C GLU A 19 13.14 -6.95 3.30
N HIS A 20 12.64 -6.92 2.09
CA HIS A 20 13.31 -6.27 0.95
C HIS A 20 12.74 -4.90 0.60
N HIS A 21 11.87 -4.34 1.43
CA HIS A 21 11.18 -3.07 1.17
C HIS A 21 10.49 -3.06 -0.21
N ALA A 22 9.89 -4.20 -0.58
CA ALA A 22 9.32 -4.44 -1.91
C ALA A 22 7.79 -4.27 -1.98
N LEU A 23 7.15 -3.79 -0.91
CA LEU A 23 5.76 -3.34 -1.00
C LEU A 23 5.72 -2.10 -1.89
N GLU A 24 4.76 -2.05 -2.81
CA GLU A 24 4.61 -0.92 -3.70
C GLU A 24 3.51 0.00 -3.20
N LEU A 25 3.79 1.29 -3.21
CA LEU A 25 2.78 2.31 -2.98
C LEU A 25 2.53 3.04 -4.29
N HIS A 26 1.27 3.08 -4.68
CA HIS A 26 0.82 3.83 -5.86
C HIS A 26 0.11 5.09 -5.39
N CYS A 27 0.44 6.20 -6.00
CA CYS A 27 -0.18 7.48 -5.71
C CYS A 27 -1.21 7.80 -6.78
N GLN A 28 -2.44 8.04 -6.37
CA GLN A 28 -3.52 8.42 -7.26
C GLN A 28 -3.99 9.82 -6.95
N SER A 29 -4.02 10.67 -7.97
CA SER A 29 -4.57 12.01 -7.83
C SER A 29 -6.09 11.93 -7.72
N ILE A 30 -6.64 12.67 -6.75
CA ILE A 30 -8.08 12.80 -6.56
C ILE A 30 -8.52 14.05 -7.31
N VAL A 31 -9.41 13.86 -8.30
CA VAL A 31 -9.95 14.96 -9.09
C VAL A 31 -11.21 15.51 -8.42
N PRO A 32 -11.23 16.79 -8.06
CA PRO A 32 -12.41 17.40 -7.46
C PRO A 32 -13.55 17.50 -8.47
N LEU A 33 -14.78 17.22 -8.00
CA LEU A 33 -15.98 17.34 -8.81
C LEU A 33 -16.68 18.71 -8.64
N HIS A 34 -16.16 19.54 -7.72
CA HIS A 34 -16.71 20.85 -7.40
C HIS A 34 -15.74 21.96 -7.81
N GLU A 35 -16.31 23.09 -8.25
CA GLU A 35 -15.54 24.31 -8.49
C GLU A 35 -14.91 24.81 -7.20
N GLY A 36 -13.74 25.43 -7.29
CA GLY A 36 -13.03 25.99 -6.16
C GLY A 36 -11.97 25.09 -5.54
N LEU A 37 -11.93 23.80 -5.91
CA LEU A 37 -10.85 22.90 -5.53
C LEU A 37 -9.84 22.80 -6.67
N GLU A 38 -8.56 22.93 -6.33
CA GLU A 38 -7.51 22.85 -7.35
C GLU A 38 -7.19 21.40 -7.71
N PRO A 39 -7.20 21.03 -9.01
CA PRO A 39 -6.80 19.70 -9.46
C PRO A 39 -5.35 19.39 -9.08
N GLY A 40 -5.08 18.13 -8.74
CA GLY A 40 -3.73 17.66 -8.46
C GLY A 40 -3.19 17.98 -7.08
N ARG A 41 -4.02 18.50 -6.18
CA ARG A 41 -3.63 18.80 -4.80
C ARG A 41 -4.02 17.75 -3.77
N HIS A 42 -4.82 16.77 -4.16
CA HIS A 42 -5.25 15.69 -3.29
C HIS A 42 -4.80 14.37 -3.90
N PHE A 43 -4.19 13.54 -3.06
CA PHE A 43 -3.63 12.27 -3.50
C PHE A 43 -4.04 11.16 -2.54
N GLU A 44 -4.31 10.00 -3.07
CA GLU A 44 -4.52 8.78 -2.31
C GLU A 44 -3.32 7.86 -2.51
N VAL A 45 -2.80 7.33 -1.41
CA VAL A 45 -1.71 6.34 -1.45
C VAL A 45 -2.33 4.96 -1.32
N LEU A 46 -2.08 4.11 -2.30
CA LEU A 46 -2.67 2.79 -2.43
C LEU A 46 -1.58 1.72 -2.31
N LEU A 47 -1.78 0.81 -1.35
CA LEU A 47 -0.87 -0.32 -1.15
C LEU A 47 -1.09 -1.39 -2.20
N ARG A 48 0.02 -1.91 -2.75
CA ARG A 48 0.01 -3.01 -3.71
C ARG A 48 1.14 -3.98 -3.39
N LEU A 49 0.96 -5.23 -3.74
CA LEU A 49 1.98 -6.27 -3.65
C LEU A 49 2.20 -6.86 -5.03
N ARG A 50 3.45 -6.80 -5.51
CA ARG A 50 3.79 -7.34 -6.83
C ARG A 50 4.30 -8.77 -6.70
N ASP A 51 3.76 -9.66 -7.52
CA ASP A 51 4.26 -11.02 -7.63
C ASP A 51 5.60 -10.99 -8.41
N PRO A 52 6.72 -11.41 -7.81
CA PRO A 52 8.01 -11.37 -8.47
C PRO A 52 8.12 -12.36 -9.64
N ARG A 53 7.25 -13.37 -9.69
CA ARG A 53 7.29 -14.39 -10.76
C ARG A 53 6.54 -13.94 -12.01
N THR A 54 5.36 -13.35 -11.82
CA THR A 54 4.47 -13.01 -12.93
C THR A 54 4.44 -11.52 -13.23
N GLY A 55 4.92 -10.67 -12.32
CA GLY A 55 4.78 -9.24 -12.40
C GLY A 55 3.36 -8.75 -12.10
N GLU A 56 2.46 -9.64 -11.72
CA GLU A 56 1.09 -9.28 -11.38
C GLU A 56 1.05 -8.35 -10.16
N LEU A 57 0.26 -7.30 -10.25
CA LEU A 57 0.04 -6.35 -9.17
C LEU A 57 -1.21 -6.77 -8.39
N MET A 58 -1.03 -7.07 -7.12
CA MET A 58 -2.11 -7.59 -6.28
C MET A 58 -2.62 -6.53 -5.32
N MET A 59 -3.94 -6.44 -5.21
CA MET A 59 -4.63 -5.50 -4.33
C MET A 59 -4.74 -6.04 -2.90
N PRO A 60 -4.87 -5.16 -1.89
CA PRO A 60 -4.94 -5.56 -0.49
C PRO A 60 -6.03 -6.60 -0.18
N GLY A 61 -7.16 -6.56 -0.87
CA GLY A 61 -8.23 -7.53 -0.67
C GLY A 61 -7.81 -8.98 -0.83
N ARG A 62 -6.74 -9.25 -1.60
CA ARG A 62 -6.22 -10.60 -1.81
C ARG A 62 -5.28 -11.06 -0.70
N PHE A 63 -4.53 -10.16 -0.07
CA PHE A 63 -3.49 -10.56 0.89
C PHE A 63 -3.72 -10.05 2.32
N MET A 64 -4.49 -8.98 2.53
CA MET A 64 -4.71 -8.43 3.88
C MET A 64 -5.41 -9.41 4.83
N PRO A 65 -6.37 -10.25 4.39
CA PRO A 65 -6.95 -11.26 5.29
C PRO A 65 -5.91 -12.20 5.89
N ALA A 66 -4.92 -12.61 5.09
CA ALA A 66 -3.82 -13.44 5.59
C ALA A 66 -2.90 -12.66 6.52
N ALA A 67 -2.61 -11.40 6.17
CA ALA A 67 -1.81 -10.53 7.01
C ALA A 67 -2.44 -10.32 8.39
N GLU A 68 -3.73 -10.05 8.44
CA GLU A 68 -4.45 -9.88 9.70
C GLU A 68 -4.47 -11.15 10.52
N ARG A 69 -4.73 -12.29 9.89
CA ARG A 69 -4.76 -13.59 10.56
C ARG A 69 -3.43 -13.95 11.24
N PHE A 70 -2.30 -13.57 10.64
CA PHE A 70 -0.97 -13.89 11.14
C PHE A 70 -0.24 -12.68 11.74
N HIS A 71 -0.98 -11.64 12.10
CA HIS A 71 -0.48 -10.47 12.83
C HIS A 71 0.64 -9.70 12.10
N LEU A 72 0.55 -9.63 10.77
CA LEU A 72 1.50 -8.87 9.95
C LEU A 72 1.02 -7.45 9.64
N GLY A 73 -0.22 -7.13 10.00
CA GLY A 73 -0.82 -5.81 9.69
C GLY A 73 -0.01 -4.64 10.21
N THR A 74 0.49 -4.72 11.45
CA THR A 74 1.29 -3.65 12.06
C THR A 74 2.59 -3.40 11.29
N ARG A 75 3.26 -4.45 10.84
CA ARG A 75 4.48 -4.32 10.03
C ARG A 75 4.21 -3.71 8.68
N ILE A 76 3.09 -4.10 8.05
CA ILE A 76 2.64 -3.51 6.79
C ILE A 76 2.35 -2.02 6.99
N ASP A 77 1.62 -1.66 8.03
CA ASP A 77 1.29 -0.27 8.34
C ASP A 77 2.54 0.58 8.54
N ARG A 78 3.52 0.07 9.28
CA ARG A 78 4.78 0.78 9.48
C ARG A 78 5.53 1.00 8.17
N GLU A 79 5.55 0.00 7.30
CA GLU A 79 6.21 0.13 6.00
C GLU A 79 5.49 1.14 5.11
N VAL A 80 4.15 1.12 5.11
CA VAL A 80 3.35 2.10 4.37
C VAL A 80 3.62 3.52 4.88
N ILE A 81 3.63 3.71 6.19
CA ILE A 81 3.91 5.02 6.80
C ILE A 81 5.32 5.48 6.44
N SER A 82 6.31 4.61 6.59
CA SER A 82 7.71 4.93 6.29
C SER A 82 7.89 5.37 4.83
N GLN A 83 7.37 4.59 3.88
CA GLN A 83 7.47 4.93 2.46
C GLN A 83 6.68 6.20 2.11
N THR A 84 5.53 6.41 2.73
CA THR A 84 4.71 7.61 2.52
C THR A 84 5.46 8.85 3.00
N LEU A 85 6.08 8.80 4.18
CA LEU A 85 6.85 9.91 4.72
C LEU A 85 8.06 10.22 3.82
N ASP A 86 8.76 9.22 3.32
CA ASP A 86 9.88 9.42 2.39
C ASP A 86 9.41 10.10 1.10
N TRP A 87 8.27 9.67 0.58
CA TRP A 87 7.68 10.29 -0.61
C TRP A 87 7.27 11.74 -0.36
N MET A 88 6.69 12.03 0.81
CA MET A 88 6.30 13.39 1.19
C MET A 88 7.51 14.30 1.31
N ASP A 89 8.62 13.82 1.87
CA ASP A 89 9.86 14.59 1.95
C ASP A 89 10.42 14.91 0.56
N ALA A 90 10.27 13.99 -0.39
CA ALA A 90 10.69 14.20 -1.77
C ALA A 90 9.71 15.07 -2.59
N ASN A 91 8.46 15.22 -2.12
CA ASN A 91 7.39 15.93 -2.82
C ASN A 91 6.65 16.89 -1.86
N PRO A 92 7.31 17.94 -1.35
CA PRO A 92 6.74 18.77 -0.29
C PRO A 92 5.46 19.49 -0.71
N ASP A 93 5.28 19.81 -1.98
CA ASP A 93 4.07 20.49 -2.47
C ASP A 93 2.83 19.59 -2.38
N ALA A 94 3.00 18.29 -2.43
CA ALA A 94 1.91 17.32 -2.32
C ALA A 94 1.66 16.86 -0.88
N ALA A 95 2.62 17.07 0.03
CA ALA A 95 2.63 16.48 1.37
C ALA A 95 1.43 16.86 2.23
N ALA A 96 0.88 18.06 2.06
CA ALA A 96 -0.24 18.54 2.86
C ALA A 96 -1.60 17.93 2.47
N SER A 97 -1.64 17.12 1.41
CA SER A 97 -2.89 16.65 0.80
C SER A 97 -2.88 15.15 0.52
N VAL A 98 -2.18 14.39 1.36
CA VAL A 98 -2.03 12.94 1.18
C VAL A 98 -2.96 12.19 2.14
N ASP A 99 -3.77 11.30 1.56
CA ASP A 99 -4.55 10.31 2.29
C ASP A 99 -3.97 8.92 2.05
N THR A 100 -3.96 8.10 3.08
CA THR A 100 -3.52 6.71 2.96
C THR A 100 -4.71 5.77 3.10
N CYS A 101 -4.82 4.84 2.16
CA CYS A 101 -5.82 3.80 2.18
C CYS A 101 -5.14 2.46 1.94
N ALA A 102 -5.34 1.55 2.86
CA ALA A 102 -4.82 0.20 2.73
C ALA A 102 -5.71 -0.68 1.87
#